data_3c787d795b0d866fe43ec46ffbcfcb6b
#
_entry.id   3c787d795b0d866fe43ec46ffbcfcb6b
#
_cell.length_a   1.000
_cell.length_b   1.000
_cell.length_c   1.000
_cell.angle_alpha   90.00
_cell.angle_beta   90.00
_cell.angle_gamma   90.00
#
_symmetry.space_group_name_H-M   'P 1'
#
loop_
_entity.id
_entity.type
_entity.pdbx_description
1 polymer ?
#
loop_
_entity_poly.entity_id
_entity_poly.type
_entity_poly.pdbx_seq_one_letter_code
_entity_poly.pdbx_strand_id
1 'polypeptide(L)'
;MADINELAEKKLKSRMTKIRKCNRDPAEKEKFSEKFGTSFEIEFQNKNPDKLTDGLTIITNPKGKVLFADYFYQIPEDEEYTSIPVTDKQLKAILEFFDDYKLELDNLD
;
A
#
# COMPACT_ATOMS: atom_id res chain seq x y z
N MET A 1 -17.18 25.00 5.50
CA MET A 1 -16.63 23.64 5.61
C MET A 1 -15.40 23.53 4.72
N ALA A 2 -14.28 23.07 5.27
CA ALA A 2 -13.06 22.97 4.48
C ALA A 2 -13.19 21.86 3.43
N ASP A 3 -12.73 22.17 2.22
CA ASP A 3 -12.66 21.20 1.15
C ASP A 3 -11.65 20.09 1.52
N ILE A 4 -11.93 18.85 1.10
CA ILE A 4 -11.05 17.72 1.38
C ILE A 4 -9.64 17.95 0.82
N ASN A 5 -9.54 18.66 -0.32
CA ASN A 5 -8.23 18.99 -0.90
C ASN A 5 -7.44 19.93 0.01
N GLU A 6 -8.10 20.89 0.61
CA GLU A 6 -7.46 21.80 1.56
C GLU A 6 -6.99 21.08 2.81
N LEU A 7 -7.83 20.15 3.30
CA LEU A 7 -7.47 19.33 4.45
C LEU A 7 -6.29 18.43 4.14
N ALA A 8 -6.27 17.85 2.93
CA ALA A 8 -5.17 16.98 2.50
C ALA A 8 -3.86 17.75 2.39
N GLU A 9 -3.89 18.96 1.82
CA GLU A 9 -2.69 19.78 1.68
C GLU A 9 -2.13 20.18 3.05
N LYS A 10 -3.02 20.52 3.97
CA LYS A 10 -2.61 20.88 5.33
C LYS A 10 -1.98 19.70 6.04
N LYS A 11 -2.59 18.51 5.89
CA LYS A 11 -2.06 17.29 6.51
C LYS A 11 -0.73 16.89 5.89
N LEU A 12 -0.58 17.06 4.59
CA LEU A 12 0.68 16.76 3.90
C LEU A 12 1.81 17.63 4.44
N LYS A 13 1.56 18.93 4.63
CA LYS A 13 2.57 19.84 5.20
C LYS A 13 3.01 19.36 6.58
N SER A 14 2.06 18.94 7.40
CA SER A 14 2.34 18.42 8.73
C SER A 14 3.18 17.14 8.66
N ARG A 15 2.81 16.23 7.77
CA ARG A 15 3.56 14.99 7.58
C ARG A 15 4.97 15.25 7.09
N MET A 16 5.13 16.18 6.16
CA MET A 16 6.45 16.52 5.62
C MET A 16 7.35 17.15 6.67
N THR A 17 6.80 17.98 7.55
CA THR A 17 7.55 18.54 8.66
C THR A 17 8.10 17.43 9.55
N LYS A 18 7.26 16.44 9.86
CA LYS A 18 7.66 15.29 10.67
C LYS A 18 8.73 14.45 9.97
N ILE A 19 8.55 14.20 8.68
CA ILE A 19 9.50 13.41 7.90
C ILE A 19 10.88 14.09 7.84
N ARG A 20 10.90 15.40 7.61
CA ARG A 20 12.16 16.15 7.60
C ARG A 20 12.86 16.10 8.95
N LYS A 21 12.10 16.19 10.02
CA LYS A 21 12.65 16.06 11.37
C LYS A 21 13.26 14.67 11.57
N CYS A 22 12.57 13.62 11.12
CA CYS A 22 13.09 12.25 11.23
C CYS A 22 14.38 12.07 10.44
N ASN A 23 14.52 12.75 9.30
CA ASN A 23 15.72 12.64 8.49
C ASN A 23 16.96 13.25 9.18
N ARG A 24 16.73 14.17 10.12
CA ARG A 24 17.81 14.81 10.86
C ARG A 24 18.06 14.21 12.24
N ASP A 25 17.11 13.41 12.72
CA ASP A 25 17.17 12.84 14.07
C ASP A 25 16.84 11.34 14.04
N PRO A 26 17.86 10.47 14.12
CA PRO A 26 17.64 9.02 14.07
C PRO A 26 16.72 8.50 15.17
N ALA A 27 16.72 9.12 16.35
CA ALA A 27 15.84 8.69 17.44
C ALA A 27 14.38 8.96 17.11
N GLU A 28 14.08 10.10 16.49
CA GLU A 28 12.74 10.43 16.05
C GLU A 28 12.30 9.53 14.92
N LYS A 29 13.20 9.20 14.02
CA LYS A 29 12.92 8.29 12.91
C LYS A 29 12.52 6.91 13.42
N GLU A 30 13.24 6.41 14.42
CA GLU A 30 12.93 5.10 15.01
C GLU A 30 11.54 5.09 15.65
N LYS A 31 11.20 6.15 16.39
CA LYS A 31 9.89 6.26 17.02
C LYS A 31 8.78 6.32 15.96
N PHE A 32 9.00 7.08 14.91
CA PHE A 32 8.00 7.25 13.87
C PHE A 32 7.81 5.98 13.04
N SER A 33 8.87 5.17 12.89
CA SER A 33 8.80 3.93 12.13
C SER A 33 7.81 2.91 12.72
N GLU A 34 7.44 3.07 13.97
CA GLU A 34 6.45 2.20 14.62
C GLU A 34 5.01 2.67 14.39
N LYS A 35 4.84 3.84 13.79
CA LYS A 35 3.52 4.47 13.64
C LYS A 35 2.95 4.42 12.24
N PHE A 36 3.61 3.74 11.32
CA PHE A 36 3.09 3.63 9.97
C PHE A 36 3.20 2.20 9.46
N GLY A 37 2.31 1.86 8.53
CA GLY A 37 2.40 0.61 7.80
C GLY A 37 2.79 0.91 6.38
N THR A 38 3.17 -0.11 5.65
CA THR A 38 3.46 0.01 4.24
C THR A 38 2.55 -0.92 3.45
N SER A 39 2.25 -0.53 2.23
CA SER A 39 1.47 -1.37 1.34
C SER A 39 2.00 -1.21 -0.07
N PHE A 40 1.82 -2.23 -0.86
CA PHE A 40 2.11 -2.14 -2.29
C PHE A 40 1.01 -2.86 -3.05
N GLU A 41 0.84 -2.44 -4.30
CA GLU A 41 -0.23 -2.94 -5.13
C GLU A 41 0.35 -3.72 -6.29
N ILE A 42 -0.24 -4.89 -6.54
CA ILE A 42 0.09 -5.72 -7.69
C ILE A 42 -1.13 -5.71 -8.59
N GLU A 43 -0.99 -5.18 -9.78
CA GLU A 43 -2.10 -5.10 -10.73
C GLU A 43 -1.94 -6.19 -11.79
N PHE A 44 -2.97 -7.02 -11.96
CA PHE A 44 -2.96 -8.02 -13.00
C PHE A 44 -3.32 -7.35 -14.33
N GLN A 45 -2.69 -7.79 -15.41
CA GLN A 45 -2.96 -7.21 -16.72
C GLN A 45 -4.20 -7.85 -17.33
N ASN A 46 -5.14 -7.01 -17.71
CA ASN A 46 -6.37 -7.44 -18.37
C ASN A 46 -6.44 -6.87 -19.78
N LYS A 47 -7.15 -7.55 -20.67
CA LYS A 47 -7.26 -7.12 -22.07
C LYS A 47 -7.89 -5.75 -22.21
N ASN A 48 -8.85 -5.46 -21.37
CA ASN A 48 -9.55 -4.17 -21.38
C ASN A 48 -9.65 -3.62 -19.95
N PRO A 49 -8.67 -2.83 -19.54
CA PRO A 49 -8.65 -2.28 -18.16
C PRO A 49 -9.86 -1.42 -17.81
N ASP A 50 -10.51 -0.80 -18.79
CA ASP A 50 -11.71 0.00 -18.54
C ASP A 50 -12.88 -0.87 -18.08
N LYS A 51 -12.92 -2.12 -18.51
CA LYS A 51 -13.96 -3.07 -18.12
C LYS A 51 -13.60 -3.86 -16.89
N LEU A 52 -12.32 -4.06 -16.65
CA LEU A 52 -11.86 -4.80 -15.47
C LEU A 52 -10.43 -4.42 -15.13
N THR A 53 -10.26 -3.96 -13.92
CA THR A 53 -8.96 -3.77 -13.30
C THR A 53 -8.99 -4.53 -11.98
N ASP A 54 -8.04 -5.42 -11.77
CA ASP A 54 -7.99 -6.19 -10.53
C ASP A 54 -6.54 -6.43 -10.10
N GLY A 55 -6.40 -6.82 -8.85
CA GLY A 55 -5.08 -7.06 -8.30
C GLY A 55 -5.10 -7.34 -6.82
N LEU A 56 -3.94 -7.21 -6.23
CA LEU A 56 -3.74 -7.47 -4.81
C LEU A 56 -3.12 -6.25 -4.15
N THR A 57 -3.62 -5.90 -2.97
CA THR A 57 -3.00 -4.90 -2.12
C THR A 57 -2.35 -5.66 -0.96
N ILE A 58 -1.04 -5.60 -0.86
CA ILE A 58 -0.28 -6.31 0.16
C ILE A 58 0.08 -5.31 1.25
N ILE A 59 -0.31 -5.62 2.48
CA ILE A 59 -0.05 -4.74 3.63
C ILE A 59 1.08 -5.33 4.45
N THR A 60 2.11 -4.54 4.69
CA THR A 60 3.26 -4.98 5.47
C THR A 60 3.50 -4.07 6.65
N ASN A 61 4.28 -4.56 7.63
CA ASN A 61 4.78 -3.69 8.68
C ASN A 61 6.03 -2.95 8.16
N PRO A 62 6.55 -1.97 8.91
CA PRO A 62 7.72 -1.20 8.46
C PRO A 62 8.96 -2.03 8.18
N LYS A 63 9.04 -3.24 8.72
CA LYS A 63 10.17 -4.15 8.52
C LYS A 63 9.99 -5.05 7.30
N GLY A 64 8.89 -4.85 6.58
CA GLY A 64 8.63 -5.60 5.36
C GLY A 64 7.91 -6.92 5.55
N LYS A 65 7.53 -7.25 6.79
CA LYS A 65 6.77 -8.47 7.04
C LYS A 65 5.32 -8.29 6.61
N VAL A 66 4.82 -9.18 5.78
CA VAL A 66 3.44 -9.13 5.31
C VAL A 66 2.48 -9.45 6.45
N LEU A 67 1.49 -8.59 6.64
CA LEU A 67 0.47 -8.75 7.68
C LEU A 67 -0.81 -9.36 7.11
N PHE A 68 -1.27 -8.84 5.98
CA PHE A 68 -2.46 -9.35 5.31
C PHE A 68 -2.48 -8.81 3.88
N ALA A 69 -3.44 -9.29 3.10
CA ALA A 69 -3.62 -8.82 1.73
C ALA A 69 -5.11 -8.79 1.39
N ASP A 70 -5.46 -7.89 0.48
CA ASP A 70 -6.80 -7.78 -0.05
C ASP A 70 -6.74 -7.95 -1.57
N TYR A 71 -7.75 -8.59 -2.11
CA TYR A 71 -7.94 -8.63 -3.56
C TYR A 71 -8.90 -7.53 -3.94
N PHE A 72 -8.49 -6.64 -4.86
CA PHE A 72 -9.38 -5.59 -5.33
C PHE A 72 -9.89 -5.92 -6.74
N TYR A 73 -11.14 -5.51 -6.97
CA TYR A 73 -11.83 -5.73 -8.24
C TYR A 73 -12.55 -4.43 -8.57
N GLN A 74 -12.28 -3.90 -9.74
CA GLN A 74 -12.80 -2.60 -10.13
C GLN A 74 -13.32 -2.65 -11.57
N ILE A 75 -14.48 -2.03 -11.78
CA ILE A 75 -15.03 -1.83 -13.11
C ILE A 75 -15.03 -0.31 -13.36
N PRO A 76 -13.93 0.22 -13.93
CA PRO A 76 -13.78 1.68 -14.05
C PRO A 76 -14.88 2.38 -14.83
N GLU A 77 -15.41 1.74 -15.90
CA GLU A 77 -16.50 2.32 -16.69
C GLU A 77 -17.74 2.59 -15.84
N ASP A 78 -18.02 1.73 -14.87
CA ASP A 78 -19.22 1.83 -14.04
C ASP A 78 -18.93 2.47 -12.69
N GLU A 79 -17.68 2.88 -12.46
CA GLU A 79 -17.23 3.41 -11.18
C GLU A 79 -17.52 2.48 -10.00
N GLU A 80 -17.51 1.17 -10.26
CA GLU A 80 -17.70 0.16 -9.22
C GLU A 80 -16.37 -0.36 -8.73
N TYR A 81 -16.30 -0.59 -7.42
CA TYR A 81 -15.08 -1.06 -6.77
C TYR A 81 -15.46 -1.91 -5.56
N THR A 82 -14.74 -3.00 -5.38
CA THR A 82 -14.82 -3.79 -4.15
C THR A 82 -13.46 -4.39 -3.83
N SER A 83 -13.27 -4.72 -2.57
CA SER A 83 -12.08 -5.45 -2.15
C SER A 83 -12.50 -6.56 -1.20
N ILE A 84 -11.79 -7.68 -1.27
CA ILE A 84 -12.09 -8.87 -0.48
C ILE A 84 -10.80 -9.27 0.23
N PRO A 85 -10.83 -9.41 1.57
CA PRO A 85 -9.63 -9.88 2.28
C PRO A 85 -9.33 -11.32 1.88
N VAL A 86 -8.06 -11.62 1.62
CA VAL A 86 -7.68 -12.99 1.32
C VAL A 86 -7.56 -13.78 2.62
N THR A 87 -7.84 -15.08 2.54
CA THR A 87 -7.70 -15.98 3.68
C THR A 87 -6.22 -16.26 3.96
N ASP A 88 -5.92 -16.78 5.14
CA ASP A 88 -4.54 -17.13 5.49
C ASP A 88 -3.95 -18.15 4.51
N LYS A 89 -4.75 -19.10 4.08
CA LYS A 89 -4.33 -20.11 3.11
C LYS A 89 -4.02 -19.48 1.76
N GLN A 90 -4.86 -18.54 1.32
CA GLN A 90 -4.64 -17.81 0.08
C GLN A 90 -3.40 -16.91 0.17
N LEU A 91 -3.22 -16.25 1.29
CA LEU A 91 -2.05 -15.40 1.51
C LEU A 91 -0.76 -16.22 1.41
N LYS A 92 -0.75 -17.40 2.02
CA LYS A 92 0.40 -18.28 1.95
C LYS A 92 0.74 -18.64 0.51
N ALA A 93 -0.26 -18.96 -0.29
CA ALA A 93 -0.08 -19.29 -1.71
C ALA A 93 0.46 -18.08 -2.49
N ILE A 94 -0.07 -16.89 -2.20
CA ILE A 94 0.36 -15.66 -2.85
C ILE A 94 1.84 -15.38 -2.54
N LEU A 95 2.22 -15.48 -1.28
CA LEU A 95 3.60 -15.22 -0.88
C LEU A 95 4.56 -16.22 -1.48
N GLU A 96 4.16 -17.50 -1.54
CA GLU A 96 4.97 -18.54 -2.18
C GLU A 96 5.18 -18.25 -3.66
N PHE A 97 4.12 -17.82 -4.35
CA PHE A 97 4.20 -17.47 -5.76
C PHE A 97 5.16 -16.30 -6.01
N PHE A 98 5.06 -15.26 -5.20
CA PHE A 98 5.88 -14.06 -5.39
C PHE A 98 7.29 -14.17 -4.80
N ASP A 99 7.57 -15.20 -4.03
CA ASP A 99 8.91 -15.44 -3.49
C ASP A 99 9.94 -15.59 -4.61
N ASP A 100 9.58 -16.31 -5.67
CA ASP A 100 10.45 -16.51 -6.82
C ASP A 100 10.71 -15.24 -7.62
N TYR A 101 9.80 -14.28 -7.54
CA TYR A 101 9.91 -13.02 -8.27
C TYR A 101 10.66 -11.96 -7.50
N LYS A 102 11.00 -12.23 -6.24
CA LYS A 102 11.68 -11.27 -5.36
C LYS A 102 11.05 -9.90 -5.52
N LEU A 103 9.88 -9.71 -4.92
CA LEU A 103 9.29 -8.39 -4.89
C LEU A 103 10.33 -7.47 -4.25
N GLU A 104 11.05 -6.75 -5.09
CA GLU A 104 12.18 -5.94 -4.65
C GLU A 104 11.70 -4.65 -4.02
N LEU A 105 11.06 -4.77 -2.85
CA LEU A 105 10.72 -3.62 -2.06
C LEU A 105 11.97 -2.87 -1.63
N ASP A 106 13.09 -3.60 -1.58
CA ASP A 106 14.37 -3.06 -1.21
C ASP A 106 14.94 -2.10 -2.25
N ASN A 107 14.42 -2.12 -3.47
CA ASN A 107 14.89 -1.27 -4.55
C ASN A 107 14.05 -0.01 -4.77
N LEU A 108 13.16 0.29 -3.85
CA LEU A 108 12.37 1.52 -3.90
C LEU A 108 13.07 2.67 -3.19
N ASP A 109 14.37 2.64 -3.18
CA ASP A 109 15.16 3.75 -2.65
C ASP A 109 15.12 4.95 -3.57
#